data_8c0a6f78749bf4646e7267f2915afaa0
#
_entry.id   8c0a6f78749bf4646e7267f2915afaa0
#
_cell.length_a   1.000
_cell.length_b   1.000
_cell.length_c   1.000
_cell.angle_alpha   90.00
_cell.angle_beta   90.00
_cell.angle_gamma   90.00
#
_symmetry.space_group_name_H-M   'P 1'
#
loop_
_entity.id
_entity.type
_entity.pdbx_description
1 polymer ?
#
loop_
_entity_poly.entity_id
_entity_poly.type
_entity_poly.pdbx_seq_one_letter_code
_entity_poly.pdbx_strand_id
1 'polypeptide(L)'
;NTAIGYNAGIAVTTGVQNTFIGGSCANAVSSGNYNTVIGMGGLGNVTTGENCIGIGNGTTTSAANSQHQIVIGSGEVAGGGNNTVRFGNGSSTATLSIDGSDTSWAAASDLRLKKDVANSTVGLAFIKDLRPVTFKWNAKNAVANNLPQYDADLSDPVFGEGKAHHGFIAQEVKTVIDAHSDVVDGHNLWSEDPNGTQQIAPSALIPMLTKAVQELSTALDAA
;
A
#
# COMPACT_ATOMS: atom_id res chain seq x y z
N ASN A 1 -22.06 -7.68 -22.39
CA ASN A 1 -20.78 -8.26 -21.98
C ASN A 1 -19.75 -8.14 -23.10
N THR A 2 -18.50 -7.91 -22.73
CA THR A 2 -17.33 -7.98 -23.64
C THR A 2 -16.41 -9.09 -23.13
N ALA A 3 -16.06 -10.06 -23.97
CA ALA A 3 -15.15 -11.14 -23.60
C ALA A 3 -14.08 -11.30 -24.70
N ILE A 4 -12.82 -11.18 -24.34
CA ILE A 4 -11.67 -11.28 -25.25
C ILE A 4 -10.66 -12.26 -24.65
N GLY A 5 -10.49 -13.40 -25.27
CA GLY A 5 -9.55 -14.45 -24.85
C GLY A 5 -10.16 -15.85 -24.83
N TYR A 6 -9.30 -16.87 -24.80
CA TYR A 6 -9.76 -18.26 -24.77
C TYR A 6 -10.55 -18.52 -23.47
N ASN A 7 -11.78 -19.01 -23.55
CA ASN A 7 -12.69 -19.28 -22.42
C ASN A 7 -12.96 -18.07 -21.48
N ALA A 8 -12.77 -16.83 -21.94
CA ALA A 8 -13.14 -15.65 -21.16
C ALA A 8 -14.65 -15.63 -20.95
N GLY A 9 -15.11 -15.63 -19.68
CA GLY A 9 -16.53 -15.58 -19.30
C GLY A 9 -17.38 -16.76 -19.83
N ILE A 10 -16.78 -17.92 -20.04
CA ILE A 10 -17.46 -19.07 -20.69
C ILE A 10 -18.73 -19.53 -19.97
N ALA A 11 -18.83 -19.33 -18.65
CA ALA A 11 -19.98 -19.75 -17.85
C ALA A 11 -21.12 -18.72 -17.79
N VAL A 12 -20.98 -17.55 -18.42
CA VAL A 12 -22.01 -16.50 -18.34
C VAL A 12 -23.33 -16.95 -18.93
N THR A 13 -24.38 -16.88 -18.14
CA THR A 13 -25.76 -17.22 -18.55
C THR A 13 -26.65 -15.98 -18.57
N THR A 14 -26.90 -15.35 -17.44
CA THR A 14 -27.77 -14.18 -17.28
C THR A 14 -27.02 -12.91 -16.91
N GLY A 15 -25.73 -13.01 -16.55
CA GLY A 15 -24.91 -11.86 -16.19
C GLY A 15 -24.78 -10.83 -17.32
N VAL A 16 -24.85 -9.55 -16.97
CA VAL A 16 -24.80 -8.43 -17.92
C VAL A 16 -23.74 -7.41 -17.53
N GLN A 17 -23.32 -6.60 -18.53
CA GLN A 17 -22.40 -5.46 -18.33
C GLN A 17 -21.05 -5.85 -17.75
N ASN A 18 -20.56 -7.04 -18.09
CA ASN A 18 -19.24 -7.49 -17.68
C ASN A 18 -18.20 -7.24 -18.79
N THR A 19 -16.95 -7.00 -18.39
CA THR A 19 -15.79 -6.89 -19.26
C THR A 19 -14.71 -7.88 -18.84
N PHE A 20 -14.40 -8.87 -19.70
CA PHE A 20 -13.45 -9.95 -19.46
C PHE A 20 -12.38 -9.98 -20.53
N ILE A 21 -11.12 -9.74 -20.18
CA ILE A 21 -9.98 -9.71 -21.11
C ILE A 21 -8.87 -10.60 -20.56
N GLY A 22 -8.62 -11.72 -21.21
CA GLY A 22 -7.57 -12.68 -20.83
C GLY A 22 -8.05 -14.13 -20.94
N GLY A 23 -7.10 -15.05 -21.04
CA GLY A 23 -7.41 -16.49 -21.09
C GLY A 23 -8.04 -16.99 -19.80
N SER A 24 -9.15 -17.70 -19.88
CA SER A 24 -9.88 -18.30 -18.75
C SER A 24 -10.24 -17.33 -17.62
N CYS A 25 -10.25 -16.00 -17.87
CA CYS A 25 -10.70 -15.04 -16.88
C CYS A 25 -12.23 -15.12 -16.70
N ALA A 26 -12.67 -14.88 -15.46
CA ALA A 26 -14.09 -14.90 -15.09
C ALA A 26 -14.84 -16.15 -15.58
N ASN A 27 -14.16 -17.29 -15.65
CA ASN A 27 -14.68 -18.52 -16.25
C ASN A 27 -15.77 -19.20 -15.40
N ALA A 28 -16.01 -18.78 -14.16
CA ALA A 28 -17.08 -19.25 -13.29
C ALA A 28 -18.26 -18.27 -13.19
N VAL A 29 -18.14 -17.04 -13.69
CA VAL A 29 -19.21 -16.04 -13.61
C VAL A 29 -20.42 -16.51 -14.40
N SER A 30 -21.57 -16.66 -13.72
CA SER A 30 -22.83 -17.11 -14.32
C SER A 30 -23.86 -15.98 -14.42
N SER A 31 -24.28 -15.41 -13.30
CA SER A 31 -25.28 -14.34 -13.23
C SER A 31 -24.72 -13.01 -12.67
N GLY A 32 -23.44 -12.97 -12.32
CA GLY A 32 -22.79 -11.75 -11.83
C GLY A 32 -22.77 -10.61 -12.86
N ASN A 33 -22.91 -9.38 -12.37
CA ASN A 33 -23.04 -8.19 -13.20
C ASN A 33 -21.95 -7.16 -12.89
N TYR A 34 -21.66 -6.28 -13.87
CA TYR A 34 -20.77 -5.13 -13.68
C TYR A 34 -19.33 -5.51 -13.27
N ASN A 35 -18.88 -6.72 -13.57
CA ASN A 35 -17.52 -7.14 -13.24
C ASN A 35 -16.53 -6.77 -14.35
N THR A 36 -15.36 -6.30 -13.97
CA THR A 36 -14.24 -6.01 -14.87
C THR A 36 -13.06 -6.89 -14.51
N VAL A 37 -12.61 -7.72 -15.47
CA VAL A 37 -11.50 -8.65 -15.27
C VAL A 37 -10.49 -8.49 -16.40
N ILE A 38 -9.23 -8.24 -16.04
CA ILE A 38 -8.13 -8.14 -16.99
C ILE A 38 -6.97 -9.01 -16.50
N GLY A 39 -6.67 -10.07 -17.22
CA GLY A 39 -5.58 -11.00 -16.90
C GLY A 39 -6.01 -12.47 -16.96
N MET A 40 -5.05 -13.36 -17.10
CA MET A 40 -5.32 -14.79 -17.19
C MET A 40 -5.86 -15.33 -15.86
N GLY A 41 -6.95 -16.10 -15.87
CA GLY A 41 -7.53 -16.73 -14.70
C GLY A 41 -8.10 -15.77 -13.63
N GLY A 42 -8.13 -14.45 -13.92
CA GLY A 42 -8.64 -13.47 -12.98
C GLY A 42 -10.12 -13.70 -12.63
N LEU A 43 -10.49 -13.47 -11.36
CA LEU A 43 -11.84 -13.67 -10.79
C LEU A 43 -12.48 -15.01 -11.11
N GLY A 44 -11.68 -16.07 -11.23
CA GLY A 44 -12.14 -17.41 -11.58
C GLY A 44 -13.05 -18.08 -10.54
N ASN A 45 -13.16 -17.52 -9.32
CA ASN A 45 -14.05 -18.01 -8.25
C ASN A 45 -15.40 -17.27 -8.15
N VAL A 46 -15.58 -16.16 -8.89
CA VAL A 46 -16.84 -15.39 -8.87
C VAL A 46 -17.91 -16.14 -9.67
N THR A 47 -19.09 -16.30 -9.10
CA THR A 47 -20.25 -16.86 -9.80
C THR A 47 -21.39 -15.86 -9.93
N THR A 48 -21.88 -15.31 -8.83
CA THR A 48 -22.98 -14.34 -8.72
C THR A 48 -22.52 -12.96 -8.24
N GLY A 49 -21.22 -12.79 -7.99
CA GLY A 49 -20.66 -11.53 -7.49
C GLY A 49 -20.84 -10.36 -8.45
N GLU A 50 -20.90 -9.16 -7.91
CA GLU A 50 -21.20 -7.94 -8.67
C GLU A 50 -20.23 -6.80 -8.34
N ASN A 51 -20.04 -5.91 -9.33
CA ASN A 51 -19.21 -4.71 -9.17
C ASN A 51 -17.78 -5.02 -8.70
N CYS A 52 -17.23 -6.16 -9.11
CA CYS A 52 -15.87 -6.55 -8.76
C CYS A 52 -14.89 -6.20 -9.89
N ILE A 53 -13.69 -5.79 -9.54
CA ILE A 53 -12.58 -5.53 -10.45
C ILE A 53 -11.43 -6.46 -10.10
N GLY A 54 -10.99 -7.25 -11.06
CA GLY A 54 -9.80 -8.11 -10.95
C GLY A 54 -8.79 -7.76 -12.03
N ILE A 55 -7.61 -7.28 -11.68
CA ILE A 55 -6.53 -6.97 -12.62
C ILE A 55 -5.28 -7.75 -12.24
N GLY A 56 -4.84 -8.62 -13.14
CA GLY A 56 -3.64 -9.44 -12.98
C GLY A 56 -3.92 -10.93 -13.11
N ASN A 57 -2.85 -11.72 -13.08
CA ASN A 57 -2.93 -13.16 -13.20
C ASN A 57 -3.48 -13.79 -11.92
N GLY A 58 -4.50 -14.65 -12.03
CA GLY A 58 -5.02 -15.46 -10.94
C GLY A 58 -5.65 -14.66 -9.77
N THR A 59 -5.97 -13.38 -9.95
CA THR A 59 -6.70 -12.61 -8.91
C THR A 59 -8.03 -13.29 -8.61
N THR A 60 -8.43 -13.34 -7.34
CA THR A 60 -9.71 -13.89 -6.92
C THR A 60 -10.44 -12.95 -5.96
N THR A 61 -11.75 -13.07 -5.87
CA THR A 61 -12.50 -12.43 -4.78
C THR A 61 -12.47 -13.30 -3.52
N SER A 62 -12.91 -12.74 -2.39
CA SER A 62 -12.99 -13.46 -1.10
C SER A 62 -14.06 -14.56 -1.11
N ALA A 63 -15.07 -14.46 -1.97
CA ALA A 63 -16.17 -15.44 -2.09
C ALA A 63 -16.81 -15.37 -3.50
N ALA A 64 -17.58 -16.38 -3.83
CA ALA A 64 -18.26 -16.50 -5.14
C ALA A 64 -19.34 -15.44 -5.38
N ASN A 65 -19.93 -14.89 -4.32
CA ASN A 65 -20.95 -13.85 -4.34
C ASN A 65 -20.45 -12.48 -3.86
N SER A 66 -19.17 -12.25 -3.95
CA SER A 66 -18.53 -11.00 -3.50
C SER A 66 -19.06 -9.76 -4.21
N GLN A 67 -19.07 -8.63 -3.49
CA GLN A 67 -19.52 -7.34 -4.01
C GLN A 67 -18.49 -6.24 -3.75
N HIS A 68 -18.36 -5.33 -4.71
CA HIS A 68 -17.52 -4.12 -4.59
C HIS A 68 -16.08 -4.43 -4.16
N GLN A 69 -15.48 -5.48 -4.68
CA GLN A 69 -14.07 -5.79 -4.44
C GLN A 69 -13.20 -5.34 -5.61
N ILE A 70 -12.11 -4.66 -5.32
CA ILE A 70 -11.06 -4.32 -6.27
C ILE A 70 -9.82 -5.12 -5.88
N VAL A 71 -9.37 -6.02 -6.75
CA VAL A 71 -8.19 -6.86 -6.53
C VAL A 71 -7.20 -6.65 -7.66
N ILE A 72 -6.04 -6.13 -7.34
CA ILE A 72 -5.00 -5.82 -8.33
C ILE A 72 -3.68 -6.46 -7.88
N GLY A 73 -3.07 -7.24 -8.77
CA GLY A 73 -1.78 -7.81 -8.45
C GLY A 73 -1.38 -8.99 -9.31
N SER A 74 -0.32 -9.67 -8.91
CA SER A 74 0.23 -10.84 -9.56
C SER A 74 0.30 -12.03 -8.60
N GLY A 75 0.20 -13.27 -9.13
CA GLY A 75 0.40 -14.47 -8.33
C GLY A 75 -0.73 -14.77 -7.35
N GLU A 76 -1.97 -14.89 -7.83
CA GLU A 76 -3.12 -15.40 -7.07
C GLU A 76 -3.50 -14.54 -5.84
N VAL A 77 -3.55 -13.23 -6.02
CA VAL A 77 -4.03 -12.33 -4.96
C VAL A 77 -5.52 -12.55 -4.72
N ALA A 78 -5.89 -12.92 -3.51
CA ALA A 78 -7.28 -13.06 -3.09
C ALA A 78 -7.85 -11.73 -2.56
N GLY A 79 -9.14 -11.48 -2.75
CA GLY A 79 -9.87 -10.31 -2.23
C GLY A 79 -9.92 -10.24 -0.70
N GLY A 80 -10.09 -9.04 -0.17
CA GLY A 80 -10.08 -8.76 1.26
C GLY A 80 -11.45 -8.82 1.96
N GLY A 81 -12.51 -9.05 1.23
CA GLY A 81 -13.90 -8.92 1.69
C GLY A 81 -14.67 -7.90 0.85
N ASN A 82 -15.97 -7.81 1.03
CA ASN A 82 -16.80 -6.82 0.35
C ASN A 82 -16.36 -5.39 0.70
N ASN A 83 -16.51 -4.47 -0.25
CA ASN A 83 -16.13 -3.07 -0.10
C ASN A 83 -14.63 -2.88 0.23
N THR A 84 -13.75 -3.64 -0.39
CA THR A 84 -12.30 -3.50 -0.20
C THR A 84 -11.54 -3.29 -1.50
N VAL A 85 -10.46 -2.54 -1.44
CA VAL A 85 -9.38 -2.53 -2.43
C VAL A 85 -8.21 -3.33 -1.87
N ARG A 86 -7.67 -4.26 -2.65
CA ARG A 86 -6.47 -5.01 -2.30
C ARG A 86 -5.44 -4.96 -3.42
N PHE A 87 -4.22 -4.59 -3.07
CA PHE A 87 -3.04 -4.73 -3.92
C PHE A 87 -2.14 -5.83 -3.37
N GLY A 88 -1.48 -6.58 -4.27
CA GLY A 88 -0.57 -7.60 -3.78
C GLY A 88 0.24 -8.35 -4.81
N ASN A 89 1.08 -9.24 -4.27
CA ASN A 89 1.83 -10.24 -5.00
C ASN A 89 1.73 -11.56 -4.20
N GLY A 90 0.94 -12.50 -4.67
CA GLY A 90 0.63 -13.74 -3.94
C GLY A 90 0.01 -13.45 -2.57
N SER A 91 0.61 -13.94 -1.49
CA SER A 91 0.14 -13.75 -0.12
C SER A 91 0.55 -12.42 0.52
N SER A 92 1.44 -11.66 -0.13
CA SER A 92 1.88 -10.34 0.36
C SER A 92 0.91 -9.27 -0.12
N THR A 93 0.05 -8.76 0.76
CA THR A 93 -1.06 -7.89 0.37
C THR A 93 -1.22 -6.68 1.29
N ALA A 94 -1.67 -5.57 0.72
CA ALA A 94 -2.19 -4.41 1.42
C ALA A 94 -3.68 -4.25 1.10
N THR A 95 -4.50 -4.00 2.11
CA THR A 95 -5.96 -3.88 1.99
C THR A 95 -6.43 -2.55 2.56
N LEU A 96 -7.37 -1.92 1.86
CA LEU A 96 -8.09 -0.74 2.32
C LEU A 96 -9.59 -1.04 2.24
N SER A 97 -10.35 -0.77 3.30
CA SER A 97 -11.82 -0.73 3.24
C SER A 97 -12.27 0.54 2.50
N ILE A 98 -13.27 0.42 1.64
CA ILE A 98 -13.86 1.55 0.89
C ILE A 98 -15.32 1.79 1.27
N ASP A 99 -15.72 1.34 2.47
CA ASP A 99 -17.04 1.57 3.06
C ASP A 99 -17.14 2.89 3.84
N GLY A 100 -16.05 3.67 3.87
CA GLY A 100 -15.97 4.94 4.59
C GLY A 100 -15.46 4.82 6.03
N SER A 101 -15.13 3.62 6.51
CA SER A 101 -14.62 3.40 7.87
C SER A 101 -13.10 3.48 7.98
N ASP A 102 -12.37 3.07 6.93
CA ASP A 102 -10.91 3.04 6.93
C ASP A 102 -10.31 4.30 6.30
N THR A 103 -9.21 4.76 6.90
CA THR A 103 -8.41 5.89 6.40
C THR A 103 -6.96 5.49 6.10
N SER A 104 -6.60 4.22 6.28
CA SER A 104 -5.23 3.73 6.09
C SER A 104 -5.20 2.31 5.53
N TRP A 105 -4.13 2.00 4.81
CA TRP A 105 -3.86 0.65 4.33
C TRP A 105 -3.49 -0.29 5.46
N ALA A 106 -4.14 -1.45 5.54
CA ALA A 106 -3.81 -2.51 6.48
C ALA A 106 -2.89 -3.55 5.82
N ALA A 107 -1.86 -3.98 6.56
CA ALA A 107 -1.00 -5.10 6.20
C ALA A 107 -1.11 -6.22 7.24
N ALA A 108 -0.76 -7.45 6.84
CA ALA A 108 -0.78 -8.59 7.75
C ALA A 108 0.13 -8.37 8.96
N SER A 109 -0.40 -8.56 10.17
CA SER A 109 0.33 -8.42 11.45
C SER A 109 0.02 -9.55 12.45
N ASP A 110 -0.42 -10.70 11.95
CA ASP A 110 -0.76 -11.88 12.74
C ASP A 110 0.49 -12.48 13.40
N LEU A 111 0.39 -12.83 14.69
CA LEU A 111 1.48 -13.45 15.45
C LEU A 111 2.03 -14.72 14.79
N ARG A 112 1.18 -15.50 14.14
CA ARG A 112 1.58 -16.75 13.44
C ARG A 112 2.54 -16.52 12.26
N LEU A 113 2.62 -15.28 11.77
CA LEU A 113 3.52 -14.87 10.69
C LEU A 113 4.84 -14.25 11.21
N LYS A 114 4.98 -14.10 12.53
CA LYS A 114 6.11 -13.43 13.17
C LYS A 114 6.98 -14.42 13.93
N LYS A 115 8.27 -14.14 13.93
CA LYS A 115 9.28 -14.90 14.68
C LYS A 115 10.07 -13.92 15.56
N ASP A 116 10.64 -14.44 16.66
CA ASP A 116 11.53 -13.72 17.57
C ASP A 116 10.92 -12.41 18.10
N VAL A 117 9.63 -12.46 18.47
CA VAL A 117 8.89 -11.29 18.96
C VAL A 117 9.41 -10.88 20.34
N ALA A 118 9.92 -9.66 20.45
CA ALA A 118 10.42 -9.06 21.68
C ALA A 118 9.87 -7.64 21.86
N ASN A 119 9.98 -7.11 23.09
CA ASN A 119 9.63 -5.71 23.35
C ASN A 119 10.61 -4.76 22.65
N SER A 120 10.08 -3.72 22.00
CA SER A 120 10.92 -2.69 21.38
C SER A 120 11.71 -1.92 22.44
N THR A 121 12.98 -1.69 22.16
CA THR A 121 13.86 -0.79 22.94
C THR A 121 13.89 0.61 22.36
N VAL A 122 13.47 0.78 21.11
CA VAL A 122 13.49 2.05 20.39
C VAL A 122 12.32 2.92 20.83
N GLY A 123 12.63 3.98 21.60
CA GLY A 123 11.64 4.86 22.21
C GLY A 123 12.09 6.33 22.25
N LEU A 124 12.00 6.93 23.44
CA LEU A 124 12.16 8.37 23.63
C LEU A 124 13.53 8.91 23.15
N ALA A 125 14.62 8.17 23.36
CA ALA A 125 15.95 8.60 22.93
C ALA A 125 15.99 8.83 21.41
N PHE A 126 15.57 7.86 20.62
CA PHE A 126 15.51 7.94 19.16
C PHE A 126 14.58 9.07 18.68
N ILE A 127 13.36 9.16 19.26
CA ILE A 127 12.37 10.16 18.86
C ILE A 127 12.85 11.60 19.12
N LYS A 128 13.60 11.84 20.19
CA LYS A 128 14.15 13.16 20.51
C LYS A 128 15.21 13.63 19.52
N ASP A 129 15.94 12.73 18.90
CA ASP A 129 17.00 13.05 17.95
C ASP A 129 16.46 13.35 16.54
N LEU A 130 15.21 12.97 16.25
CA LEU A 130 14.55 13.32 14.99
C LEU A 130 14.19 14.81 14.96
N ARG A 131 14.39 15.46 13.82
CA ARG A 131 14.05 16.87 13.60
C ARG A 131 12.83 17.02 12.70
N PRO A 132 11.62 17.27 13.23
CA PRO A 132 10.48 17.65 12.42
C PRO A 132 10.71 19.01 11.73
N VAL A 133 10.31 19.13 10.48
CA VAL A 133 10.48 20.35 9.70
C VAL A 133 9.21 20.78 9.02
N THR A 134 9.13 22.07 8.68
CA THR A 134 8.20 22.59 7.68
C THR A 134 8.99 22.91 6.43
N PHE A 135 8.43 22.61 5.25
CA PHE A 135 9.10 22.85 3.98
C PHE A 135 8.11 23.15 2.86
N LYS A 136 8.63 23.69 1.76
CA LYS A 136 7.95 23.71 0.46
C LYS A 136 8.80 22.95 -0.53
N TRP A 137 8.15 22.36 -1.51
CA TRP A 137 8.85 21.71 -2.60
C TRP A 137 9.55 22.73 -3.49
N ASN A 138 10.77 22.43 -3.91
CA ASN A 138 11.53 23.22 -4.85
C ASN A 138 10.84 23.25 -6.23
N ALA A 139 11.17 24.26 -7.04
CA ALA A 139 10.81 24.28 -8.44
C ALA A 139 11.55 23.16 -9.20
N LYS A 140 10.93 22.64 -10.26
CA LYS A 140 11.51 21.57 -11.08
C LYS A 140 12.88 21.91 -11.66
N ASN A 141 13.08 23.17 -12.08
CA ASN A 141 14.37 23.67 -12.57
C ASN A 141 15.41 23.95 -11.47
N ALA A 142 15.02 23.88 -10.21
CA ALA A 142 15.89 24.14 -9.05
C ALA A 142 16.30 22.85 -8.29
N VAL A 143 15.82 21.67 -8.69
CA VAL A 143 16.28 20.40 -8.14
C VAL A 143 17.49 19.87 -8.91
N ALA A 144 18.20 18.90 -8.35
CA ALA A 144 19.37 18.31 -9.00
C ALA A 144 18.98 17.65 -10.34
N ASN A 145 19.79 17.85 -11.37
CA ASN A 145 19.51 17.41 -12.74
C ASN A 145 19.55 15.89 -12.96
N ASN A 146 20.02 15.14 -11.99
CA ASN A 146 19.98 13.68 -11.99
C ASN A 146 18.69 13.10 -11.38
N LEU A 147 17.80 13.95 -10.85
CA LEU A 147 16.52 13.51 -10.31
C LEU A 147 15.46 13.43 -11.41
N PRO A 148 14.56 12.43 -11.38
CA PRO A 148 13.47 12.29 -12.35
C PRO A 148 12.53 13.48 -12.42
N GLN A 149 12.49 14.29 -11.35
CA GLN A 149 11.62 15.46 -11.22
C GLN A 149 12.22 16.72 -11.86
N TYR A 150 13.48 16.69 -12.27
CA TYR A 150 14.14 17.84 -12.89
C TYR A 150 13.55 18.15 -14.26
N ASP A 151 13.29 19.44 -14.50
CA ASP A 151 12.90 19.97 -15.79
C ASP A 151 13.44 21.41 -15.91
N ALA A 152 14.36 21.63 -16.82
CA ALA A 152 15.04 22.92 -16.97
C ALA A 152 14.10 24.09 -17.35
N ASP A 153 12.98 23.78 -18.00
CA ASP A 153 12.07 24.76 -18.57
C ASP A 153 10.88 25.07 -17.63
N LEU A 154 10.70 24.30 -16.54
CA LEU A 154 9.56 24.44 -15.63
C LEU A 154 9.98 25.01 -14.29
N SER A 155 9.35 26.11 -13.89
CA SER A 155 9.52 26.74 -12.57
C SER A 155 8.43 26.36 -11.56
N ASP A 156 7.52 25.46 -11.94
CA ASP A 156 6.50 24.94 -11.02
C ASP A 156 7.13 24.10 -9.92
N PRO A 157 6.56 24.08 -8.70
CA PRO A 157 7.00 23.16 -7.66
C PRO A 157 6.97 21.71 -8.12
N VAL A 158 7.93 20.91 -7.67
CA VAL A 158 7.99 19.46 -7.95
C VAL A 158 6.69 18.78 -7.52
N PHE A 159 6.16 19.15 -6.34
CA PHE A 159 4.91 18.66 -5.77
C PHE A 159 4.18 19.77 -5.00
N GLY A 160 2.92 19.52 -4.61
CA GLY A 160 2.22 20.25 -3.55
C GLY A 160 1.81 21.70 -3.84
N GLU A 161 1.78 22.12 -5.10
CA GLU A 161 1.26 23.42 -5.53
C GLU A 161 1.81 24.64 -4.73
N GLY A 162 3.07 24.56 -4.26
CA GLY A 162 3.70 25.64 -3.47
C GLY A 162 3.21 25.77 -2.02
N LYS A 163 2.37 24.87 -1.53
CA LYS A 163 1.90 24.83 -0.14
C LYS A 163 3.04 24.41 0.81
N ALA A 164 2.94 24.83 2.07
CA ALA A 164 3.82 24.35 3.13
C ALA A 164 3.39 22.96 3.61
N HIS A 165 4.37 22.11 3.88
CA HIS A 165 4.22 20.74 4.37
C HIS A 165 4.96 20.58 5.68
N HIS A 166 4.56 19.59 6.48
CA HIS A 166 5.27 19.12 7.66
C HIS A 166 5.84 17.73 7.37
N GLY A 167 7.04 17.46 7.83
CA GLY A 167 7.67 16.14 7.63
C GLY A 167 9.09 16.09 8.18
N PHE A 168 9.91 15.25 7.56
CA PHE A 168 11.30 15.04 7.90
C PHE A 168 12.16 15.12 6.64
N ILE A 169 13.46 15.38 6.82
CA ILE A 169 14.46 15.26 5.76
C ILE A 169 15.05 13.85 5.80
N ALA A 170 14.95 13.12 4.70
CA ALA A 170 15.33 11.70 4.66
C ALA A 170 16.79 11.46 5.03
N GLN A 171 17.71 12.31 4.60
CA GLN A 171 19.13 12.25 4.93
C GLN A 171 19.40 12.44 6.44
N GLU A 172 18.65 13.34 7.08
CA GLU A 172 18.78 13.58 8.53
C GLU A 172 18.24 12.39 9.32
N VAL A 173 17.10 11.84 8.92
CA VAL A 173 16.53 10.63 9.52
C VAL A 173 17.50 9.46 9.39
N LYS A 174 18.14 9.28 8.21
CA LYS A 174 19.16 8.23 8.02
C LYS A 174 20.34 8.40 8.98
N THR A 175 20.79 9.64 9.17
CA THR A 175 21.89 9.95 10.13
C THR A 175 21.50 9.56 11.55
N VAL A 176 20.27 9.83 11.97
CA VAL A 176 19.77 9.43 13.31
C VAL A 176 19.68 7.92 13.43
N ILE A 177 19.16 7.23 12.41
CA ILE A 177 19.10 5.76 12.36
C ILE A 177 20.51 5.16 12.55
N ASP A 178 21.50 5.67 11.81
CA ASP A 178 22.88 5.16 11.86
C ASP A 178 23.55 5.40 13.23
N ALA A 179 23.12 6.40 13.98
CA ALA A 179 23.59 6.69 15.33
C ALA A 179 22.97 5.81 16.42
N HIS A 180 21.86 5.11 16.11
CA HIS A 180 21.11 4.28 17.05
C HIS A 180 21.22 2.80 16.68
N SER A 181 22.12 2.05 17.32
CA SER A 181 22.42 0.65 17.01
C SER A 181 21.24 -0.32 17.20
N ASP A 182 20.25 0.05 17.99
CA ASP A 182 19.03 -0.71 18.22
C ASP A 182 17.95 -0.49 17.11
N VAL A 183 18.21 0.44 16.18
CA VAL A 183 17.32 0.77 15.06
C VAL A 183 17.90 0.30 13.73
N VAL A 184 19.21 0.32 13.56
CA VAL A 184 19.94 0.28 12.27
C VAL A 184 19.55 -0.89 11.35
N ASP A 185 19.27 -2.06 11.91
CA ASP A 185 18.97 -3.27 11.15
C ASP A 185 17.48 -3.67 11.13
N GLY A 186 16.60 -2.90 11.74
CA GLY A 186 15.22 -3.34 11.99
C GLY A 186 14.15 -2.29 11.75
N HIS A 187 14.30 -1.41 10.76
CA HIS A 187 13.31 -0.36 10.50
C HIS A 187 12.78 -0.40 9.07
N ASN A 188 11.54 0.10 8.90
CA ASN A 188 10.94 0.42 7.61
C ASN A 188 10.77 1.94 7.42
N LEU A 189 11.49 2.75 8.21
CA LEU A 189 11.31 4.20 8.24
C LEU A 189 11.95 4.90 7.05
N TRP A 190 13.13 4.44 6.62
CA TRP A 190 13.90 5.06 5.54
C TRP A 190 14.19 4.03 4.44
N SER A 191 14.20 4.48 3.20
CA SER A 191 14.63 3.71 2.04
C SER A 191 15.23 4.61 0.98
N GLU A 192 15.94 4.01 0.01
CA GLU A 192 16.48 4.70 -1.15
C GLU A 192 16.12 3.94 -2.42
N ASP A 193 15.64 4.68 -3.42
CA ASP A 193 15.35 4.14 -4.74
C ASP A 193 16.65 3.88 -5.54
N PRO A 194 16.61 3.03 -6.57
CA PRO A 194 17.75 2.79 -7.46
C PRO A 194 18.33 4.06 -8.14
N ASN A 195 17.56 5.13 -8.22
CA ASN A 195 17.98 6.44 -8.75
C ASN A 195 18.60 7.37 -7.69
N GLY A 196 18.75 6.90 -6.43
CA GLY A 196 19.30 7.69 -5.32
C GLY A 196 18.30 8.63 -4.63
N THR A 197 17.01 8.56 -4.96
CA THR A 197 15.99 9.33 -4.23
C THR A 197 15.70 8.67 -2.89
N GLN A 198 15.89 9.41 -1.80
CA GLN A 198 15.62 8.92 -0.45
C GLN A 198 14.18 9.20 -0.02
N GLN A 199 13.59 8.24 0.69
CA GLN A 199 12.19 8.22 1.08
C GLN A 199 12.02 7.98 2.57
N ILE A 200 10.91 8.49 3.12
CA ILE A 200 10.49 8.26 4.51
C ILE A 200 9.10 7.63 4.51
N ALA A 201 8.93 6.59 5.33
CA ALA A 201 7.64 5.99 5.67
C ALA A 201 7.23 6.37 7.10
N PRO A 202 6.58 7.51 7.35
CA PRO A 202 6.33 8.04 8.71
C PRO A 202 5.51 7.10 9.59
N SER A 203 4.70 6.21 9.01
CA SER A 203 3.93 5.21 9.76
C SER A 203 4.81 4.22 10.55
N ALA A 204 6.06 4.02 10.12
CA ALA A 204 7.02 3.20 10.84
C ALA A 204 7.41 3.79 12.21
N LEU A 205 7.18 5.08 12.43
CA LEU A 205 7.38 5.74 13.73
C LEU A 205 6.31 5.40 14.77
N ILE A 206 5.15 4.88 14.40
CA ILE A 206 4.04 4.63 15.34
C ILE A 206 4.45 3.74 16.52
N PRO A 207 5.09 2.57 16.34
CA PRO A 207 5.53 1.75 17.47
C PRO A 207 6.58 2.45 18.35
N MET A 208 7.50 3.20 17.74
CA MET A 208 8.55 3.95 18.42
C MET A 208 7.97 5.11 19.24
N LEU A 209 7.00 5.84 18.68
CA LEU A 209 6.25 6.88 19.40
C LEU A 209 5.45 6.29 20.56
N THR A 210 4.82 5.13 20.37
CA THR A 210 4.11 4.43 21.44
C THR A 210 5.05 4.10 22.59
N LYS A 211 6.25 3.58 22.29
CA LYS A 211 7.25 3.28 23.29
C LYS A 211 7.76 4.55 24.00
N ALA A 212 8.00 5.63 23.25
CA ALA A 212 8.42 6.91 23.82
C ALA A 212 7.39 7.50 24.79
N VAL A 213 6.09 7.41 24.46
CA VAL A 213 4.99 7.84 25.35
C VAL A 213 4.93 6.97 26.61
N GLN A 214 5.12 5.66 26.51
CA GLN A 214 5.19 4.77 27.68
C GLN A 214 6.36 5.12 28.62
N GLU A 215 7.53 5.45 28.08
CA GLU A 215 8.70 5.88 28.85
C GLU A 215 8.46 7.22 29.54
N LEU A 216 7.85 8.18 28.84
CA LEU A 216 7.47 9.47 29.44
C LEU A 216 6.44 9.31 30.56
N SER A 217 5.42 8.46 30.37
CA SER A 217 4.43 8.18 31.44
C SER A 217 5.10 7.59 32.67
N THR A 218 5.96 6.59 32.49
CA THR A 218 6.71 5.97 33.61
C THR A 218 7.58 6.97 34.33
N ALA A 219 8.26 7.87 33.61
CA ALA A 219 9.11 8.89 34.23
C ALA A 219 8.27 9.93 35.00
N LEU A 220 7.09 10.28 34.53
CA LEU A 220 6.16 11.19 35.19
C LEU A 220 5.59 10.58 36.47
N ASP A 221 5.22 9.29 36.45
CA ASP A 221 4.67 8.57 37.62
C ASP A 221 5.73 8.39 38.74
N ALA A 222 7.01 8.51 38.41
CA ALA A 222 8.14 8.38 39.35
C ALA A 222 8.63 9.73 39.91
N ALA A 223 8.08 10.85 39.46
CA ALA A 223 8.49 12.21 39.84
C ALA A 223 7.61 12.80 40.96
#